data_a5f574276cb0be67a372565de4d9e912
#
_entry.id   a5f574276cb0be67a372565de4d9e912
#
_cell.length_a   1.000
_cell.length_b   1.000
_cell.length_c   1.000
_cell.angle_alpha   90.00
_cell.angle_beta   90.00
_cell.angle_gamma   90.00
#
_symmetry.space_group_name_H-M   'P 1'
#
loop_
_entity.id
_entity.type
_entity.pdbx_description
1 polymer ?
#
loop_
_entity_poly.entity_id
_entity_poly.type
_entity_poly.pdbx_seq_one_letter_code
_entity_poly.pdbx_strand_id
1 'polypeptide(L)'
;MACVEGAILLVDATQGVQAQTIANLHLAKQAGLAIIPAINKIDLAGARIKETEEELINLLGVIPEDVFKVSGKTGEGVEELLRAVIERIPSPHGTDGGGHNADSRRQFSQLSASNLRDSALSLRSSASAPRALIFDSHFDNFRGVIAHVRVFDGEFKKLDKIFMAVAKSRAEIMELGFFLPNLEPKEKLSEGEIGYIATGIKEPEEVRIGDTVILARDAEKNVEMLTGYRQPKPMVFASIYPEDADDYEKLRDSLKKIKLNDASLFFEPEASDALGRGFRAGFLGMLHMEIIGERLKREYGLSLVFTTPSVAYLVAVKNAKENYIYSPSLMPEEHEIVSLKEPWVKLEIITPQKFLGGVMELLRLTRGSYVSQEYLKIPIHMGLL
;
A
#
# COMPACT_ATOMS: atom_id res chain seq x y z
N MET A 1 -4.23 2.11 3.87
CA MET A 1 -5.60 2.14 4.42
C MET A 1 -5.72 1.41 5.75
N ALA A 2 -4.89 0.42 6.06
CA ALA A 2 -4.96 -0.30 7.35
C ALA A 2 -4.64 0.55 8.62
N CYS A 3 -4.12 1.77 8.44
CA CYS A 3 -3.66 2.63 9.53
C CYS A 3 -4.50 3.89 9.73
N VAL A 4 -5.70 3.96 9.16
CA VAL A 4 -6.57 5.14 9.21
C VAL A 4 -8.03 4.74 9.39
N GLU A 5 -8.82 5.60 10.01
CA GLU A 5 -10.25 5.41 10.24
C GLU A 5 -11.13 6.11 9.20
N GLY A 6 -10.56 7.04 8.45
CA GLY A 6 -11.29 7.79 7.43
C GLY A 6 -10.39 8.29 6.32
N ALA A 7 -11.02 8.76 5.25
CA ALA A 7 -10.37 9.31 4.09
C ALA A 7 -11.16 10.51 3.52
N ILE A 8 -10.44 11.52 3.06
CA ILE A 8 -11.02 12.58 2.25
C ILE A 8 -10.98 12.13 0.79
N LEU A 9 -12.13 12.02 0.15
CA LEU A 9 -12.24 11.79 -1.29
C LEU A 9 -12.16 13.13 -2.01
N LEU A 10 -10.96 13.52 -2.41
CA LEU A 10 -10.68 14.81 -3.02
C LEU A 10 -10.79 14.71 -4.54
N VAL A 11 -11.66 15.53 -5.15
CA VAL A 11 -11.90 15.60 -6.59
C VAL A 11 -11.56 16.97 -7.13
N ASP A 12 -10.85 17.03 -8.25
CA ASP A 12 -10.51 18.27 -8.95
C ASP A 12 -11.74 18.80 -9.69
N ALA A 13 -12.19 20.03 -9.36
CA ALA A 13 -13.36 20.67 -9.98
C ALA A 13 -13.23 20.88 -11.49
N THR A 14 -12.01 20.85 -12.05
CA THR A 14 -11.80 21.02 -13.49
C THR A 14 -11.90 19.70 -14.25
N GLN A 15 -11.70 18.58 -13.57
CA GLN A 15 -11.67 17.25 -14.19
C GLN A 15 -12.90 16.40 -13.85
N GLY A 16 -13.53 16.65 -12.70
CA GLY A 16 -14.63 15.84 -12.18
C GLY A 16 -14.15 14.46 -11.69
N VAL A 17 -15.09 13.53 -11.51
CA VAL A 17 -14.81 12.17 -11.04
C VAL A 17 -14.11 11.38 -12.15
N GLN A 18 -12.92 10.87 -11.85
CA GLN A 18 -12.09 10.06 -12.75
C GLN A 18 -12.13 8.57 -12.36
N ALA A 19 -11.71 7.68 -13.26
CA ALA A 19 -11.63 6.24 -12.98
C ALA A 19 -10.79 5.94 -11.74
N GLN A 20 -9.70 6.68 -11.52
CA GLN A 20 -8.85 6.54 -10.34
C GLN A 20 -9.59 6.93 -9.06
N THR A 21 -10.45 7.95 -9.10
CA THR A 21 -11.30 8.36 -7.96
C THR A 21 -12.21 7.20 -7.54
N ILE A 22 -12.82 6.52 -8.52
CA ILE A 22 -13.72 5.39 -8.29
C ILE A 22 -12.95 4.20 -7.70
N ALA A 23 -11.77 3.87 -8.28
CA ALA A 23 -10.94 2.79 -7.79
C ALA A 23 -10.49 3.01 -6.33
N ASN A 24 -10.03 4.22 -6.01
CA ASN A 24 -9.63 4.58 -4.65
C ASN A 24 -10.82 4.56 -3.69
N LEU A 25 -12.00 5.03 -4.12
CA LEU A 25 -13.22 4.95 -3.34
C LEU A 25 -13.62 3.51 -3.03
N HIS A 26 -13.52 2.62 -4.03
CA HIS A 26 -13.81 1.20 -3.83
C HIS A 26 -12.90 0.58 -2.76
N LEU A 27 -11.60 0.84 -2.83
CA LEU A 27 -10.63 0.39 -1.84
C LEU A 27 -10.91 0.96 -0.43
N ALA A 28 -11.30 2.25 -0.35
CA ALA A 28 -11.65 2.89 0.92
C ALA A 28 -12.92 2.27 1.54
N LYS A 29 -13.93 1.99 0.71
CA LYS A 29 -15.16 1.29 1.14
C LYS A 29 -14.89 -0.14 1.60
N GLN A 30 -14.04 -0.89 0.88
CA GLN A 30 -13.63 -2.24 1.29
C GLN A 30 -12.88 -2.24 2.62
N ALA A 31 -12.09 -1.20 2.88
CA ALA A 31 -11.39 -1.01 4.16
C ALA A 31 -12.31 -0.49 5.29
N GLY A 32 -13.59 -0.23 5.02
CA GLY A 32 -14.55 0.26 6.03
C GLY A 32 -14.31 1.69 6.49
N LEU A 33 -13.58 2.51 5.72
CA LEU A 33 -13.23 3.88 6.11
C LEU A 33 -14.44 4.82 6.07
N ALA A 34 -14.48 5.79 6.99
CA ALA A 34 -15.37 6.93 6.90
C ALA A 34 -14.89 7.85 5.75
N ILE A 35 -15.77 8.19 4.82
CA ILE A 35 -15.41 8.94 3.61
C ILE A 35 -16.03 10.32 3.67
N ILE A 36 -15.19 11.35 3.51
CA ILE A 36 -15.60 12.76 3.44
C ILE A 36 -15.33 13.25 2.02
N PRO A 37 -16.37 13.53 1.20
CA PRO A 37 -16.19 14.06 -0.15
C PRO A 37 -15.80 15.54 -0.13
N ALA A 38 -14.82 15.91 -0.98
CA ALA A 38 -14.41 17.28 -1.15
C ALA A 38 -14.05 17.58 -2.61
N ILE A 39 -14.45 18.76 -3.08
CA ILE A 39 -14.15 19.30 -4.40
C ILE A 39 -13.06 20.35 -4.24
N ASN A 40 -11.92 20.16 -4.89
CA ASN A 40 -10.78 21.07 -4.83
C ASN A 40 -10.68 21.94 -6.10
N LYS A 41 -9.87 22.99 -6.00
CA LYS A 41 -9.60 23.96 -7.07
C LYS A 41 -10.82 24.76 -7.49
N ILE A 42 -11.69 25.10 -6.54
CA ILE A 42 -12.88 25.93 -6.79
C ILE A 42 -12.54 27.37 -7.23
N ASP A 43 -11.29 27.80 -6.99
CA ASP A 43 -10.74 29.11 -7.37
C ASP A 43 -10.42 29.23 -8.86
N LEU A 44 -10.44 28.15 -9.63
CA LEU A 44 -10.09 28.17 -11.04
C LEU A 44 -11.29 28.57 -11.92
N ALA A 45 -11.07 29.40 -12.92
CA ALA A 45 -12.12 29.85 -13.86
C ALA A 45 -12.80 28.71 -14.66
N GLY A 46 -12.11 27.58 -14.81
CA GLY A 46 -12.64 26.38 -15.47
C GLY A 46 -13.27 25.35 -14.53
N ALA A 47 -13.50 25.71 -13.26
CA ALA A 47 -14.06 24.79 -12.26
C ALA A 47 -15.56 24.51 -12.53
N ARG A 48 -15.90 23.21 -12.69
CA ARG A 48 -17.27 22.71 -12.91
C ARG A 48 -17.86 22.22 -11.59
N ILE A 49 -17.98 23.13 -10.61
CA ILE A 49 -18.28 22.79 -9.22
C ILE A 49 -19.63 22.06 -9.12
N LYS A 50 -20.70 22.56 -9.76
CA LYS A 50 -22.04 21.96 -9.69
C LYS A 50 -22.09 20.56 -10.30
N GLU A 51 -21.47 20.38 -11.46
CA GLU A 51 -21.39 19.08 -12.14
C GLU A 51 -20.62 18.05 -11.29
N THR A 52 -19.46 18.44 -10.74
CA THR A 52 -18.63 17.58 -9.88
C THR A 52 -19.35 17.25 -8.57
N GLU A 53 -20.13 18.19 -8.03
CA GLU A 53 -20.97 17.96 -6.84
C GLU A 53 -22.03 16.89 -7.11
N GLU A 54 -22.76 17.01 -8.23
CA GLU A 54 -23.76 16.03 -8.66
C GLU A 54 -23.14 14.65 -8.89
N GLU A 55 -21.94 14.58 -9.51
CA GLU A 55 -21.19 13.32 -9.67
C GLU A 55 -20.88 12.66 -8.33
N LEU A 56 -20.39 13.42 -7.33
CA LEU A 56 -20.07 12.92 -6.00
C LEU A 56 -21.30 12.49 -5.21
N ILE A 57 -22.40 13.26 -5.28
CA ILE A 57 -23.69 12.92 -4.64
C ILE A 57 -24.18 11.57 -5.18
N ASN A 58 -24.18 11.40 -6.50
CA ASN A 58 -24.62 10.17 -7.14
C ASN A 58 -23.70 8.98 -6.82
N LEU A 59 -22.36 9.20 -6.75
CA LEU A 59 -21.36 8.17 -6.50
C LEU A 59 -21.41 7.66 -5.06
N LEU A 60 -21.64 8.56 -4.10
CA LEU A 60 -21.58 8.24 -2.67
C LEU A 60 -22.96 8.04 -2.04
N GLY A 61 -24.02 8.57 -2.63
CA GLY A 61 -25.36 8.59 -2.06
C GLY A 61 -25.50 9.56 -0.88
N VAL A 62 -24.73 10.67 -0.91
CA VAL A 62 -24.73 11.72 0.12
C VAL A 62 -25.60 12.89 -0.29
N ILE A 63 -25.91 13.79 0.64
CA ILE A 63 -26.62 15.04 0.36
C ILE A 63 -25.62 16.16 -0.01
N PRO A 64 -26.06 17.24 -0.71
CA PRO A 64 -25.18 18.33 -1.14
C PRO A 64 -24.38 18.98 0.00
N GLU A 65 -24.96 19.08 1.18
CA GLU A 65 -24.36 19.68 2.37
C GLU A 65 -23.18 18.86 2.91
N ASP A 66 -23.05 17.59 2.51
CA ASP A 66 -21.94 16.73 2.89
C ASP A 66 -20.74 16.87 1.97
N VAL A 67 -20.87 17.56 0.81
CA VAL A 67 -19.79 17.75 -0.15
C VAL A 67 -19.10 19.08 0.10
N PHE A 68 -17.86 19.01 0.58
CA PHE A 68 -17.06 20.21 0.88
C PHE A 68 -16.46 20.80 -0.39
N LYS A 69 -16.48 22.14 -0.48
CA LYS A 69 -15.94 22.91 -1.59
C LYS A 69 -14.71 23.65 -1.08
N VAL A 70 -13.53 23.32 -1.60
CA VAL A 70 -12.27 23.85 -1.07
C VAL A 70 -11.33 24.34 -2.16
N SER A 71 -10.45 25.24 -1.80
CA SER A 71 -9.26 25.58 -2.57
C SER A 71 -8.01 25.40 -1.69
N GLY A 72 -7.22 24.38 -1.98
CA GLY A 72 -5.93 24.18 -1.30
C GLY A 72 -4.93 25.31 -1.58
N LYS A 73 -5.17 26.13 -2.62
CA LYS A 73 -4.32 27.28 -2.95
C LYS A 73 -4.67 28.53 -2.15
N THR A 74 -5.96 28.83 -2.00
CA THR A 74 -6.43 30.04 -1.32
C THR A 74 -6.75 29.81 0.15
N GLY A 75 -6.97 28.56 0.56
CA GLY A 75 -7.43 28.18 1.90
C GLY A 75 -8.94 28.22 2.06
N GLU A 76 -9.71 28.62 1.04
CA GLU A 76 -11.15 28.69 1.08
C GLU A 76 -11.77 27.30 1.35
N GLY A 77 -12.73 27.22 2.32
CA GLY A 77 -13.43 26.00 2.70
C GLY A 77 -12.59 24.94 3.42
N VAL A 78 -11.28 25.17 3.62
CA VAL A 78 -10.38 24.18 4.23
C VAL A 78 -10.65 24.01 5.72
N GLU A 79 -10.98 25.08 6.44
CA GLU A 79 -11.28 25.02 7.86
C GLU A 79 -12.53 24.17 8.15
N GLU A 80 -13.58 24.37 7.37
CA GLU A 80 -14.83 23.60 7.47
C GLU A 80 -14.60 22.11 7.18
N LEU A 81 -13.78 21.80 6.15
CA LEU A 81 -13.39 20.43 5.84
C LEU A 81 -12.60 19.78 7.00
N LEU A 82 -11.62 20.50 7.58
CA LEU A 82 -10.85 19.99 8.71
C LEU A 82 -11.71 19.79 9.97
N ARG A 83 -12.68 20.68 10.20
CA ARG A 83 -13.64 20.50 11.29
C ARG A 83 -14.49 19.25 11.09
N ALA A 84 -14.97 19.03 9.85
CA ALA A 84 -15.71 17.81 9.51
C ALA A 84 -14.85 16.54 9.68
N VAL A 85 -13.54 16.58 9.42
CA VAL A 85 -12.62 15.46 9.70
C VAL A 85 -12.64 15.11 11.20
N ILE A 86 -12.54 16.12 12.07
CA ILE A 86 -12.53 15.91 13.52
C ILE A 86 -13.89 15.38 14.03
N GLU A 87 -14.99 15.85 13.46
CA GLU A 87 -16.33 15.50 13.90
C GLU A 87 -16.84 14.16 13.35
N ARG A 88 -16.49 13.83 12.09
CA ARG A 88 -17.07 12.71 11.34
C ARG A 88 -16.21 11.46 11.27
N ILE A 89 -14.88 11.61 11.35
CA ILE A 89 -13.99 10.46 11.39
C ILE A 89 -13.92 9.94 12.82
N PRO A 90 -14.14 8.63 13.04
CA PRO A 90 -14.01 8.04 14.36
C PRO A 90 -12.62 8.28 14.95
N SER A 91 -12.53 8.43 16.27
CA SER A 91 -11.24 8.42 16.95
C SER A 91 -10.54 7.08 16.75
N PRO A 92 -9.20 7.06 16.70
CA PRO A 92 -8.47 5.81 16.60
C PRO A 92 -8.79 4.90 17.77
N HIS A 93 -9.29 3.71 17.45
CA HIS A 93 -9.54 2.67 18.43
C HIS A 93 -8.57 1.51 18.17
N GLY A 94 -8.13 0.85 19.23
CA GLY A 94 -7.55 -0.47 19.11
C GLY A 94 -8.60 -1.39 18.48
N THR A 95 -8.39 -1.79 17.24
CA THR A 95 -9.38 -2.57 16.50
C THR A 95 -9.26 -4.03 16.88
N ASP A 96 -10.21 -4.54 17.61
CA ASP A 96 -10.64 -5.91 17.39
C ASP A 96 -11.23 -5.95 15.97
N GLY A 97 -10.65 -6.77 15.08
CA GLY A 97 -11.02 -6.88 13.67
C GLY A 97 -12.45 -7.41 13.48
N GLY A 98 -13.42 -6.57 13.70
CA GLY A 98 -14.83 -6.82 13.46
C GLY A 98 -15.37 -5.71 12.57
N GLY A 99 -15.76 -6.09 11.34
CA GLY A 99 -16.39 -5.20 10.40
C GLY A 99 -17.53 -4.40 11.03
N HIS A 100 -17.36 -3.11 11.12
CA HIS A 100 -18.41 -2.22 11.58
C HIS A 100 -19.45 -2.05 10.48
N ASN A 101 -20.53 -2.80 10.59
CA ASN A 101 -21.76 -2.54 9.84
C ASN A 101 -22.27 -1.14 10.19
N ALA A 102 -22.58 -0.35 9.18
CA ALA A 102 -23.13 1.01 9.30
C ALA A 102 -24.46 1.08 10.07
N ASP A 103 -25.14 -0.05 10.27
CA ASP A 103 -26.41 -0.15 11.02
C ASP A 103 -26.25 -0.06 12.55
N SER A 104 -25.06 -0.35 13.08
CA SER A 104 -24.81 -0.25 14.53
C SER A 104 -24.80 1.20 15.05
N ARG A 105 -24.64 2.18 14.17
CA ARG A 105 -24.55 3.62 14.54
C ARG A 105 -25.89 4.25 14.88
N ARG A 106 -27.00 3.71 14.37
CA ARG A 106 -28.35 4.28 14.64
C ARG A 106 -28.92 3.87 16.01
N GLN A 107 -28.43 2.80 16.61
CA GLN A 107 -28.91 2.37 17.94
C GLN A 107 -28.17 2.99 19.13
N PHE A 108 -26.96 3.57 18.91
CA PHE A 108 -26.15 4.13 20.00
C PHE A 108 -26.42 5.60 20.33
N SER A 109 -27.25 6.31 19.57
CA SER A 109 -27.52 7.74 19.79
C SER A 109 -28.50 8.05 20.93
N GLN A 110 -29.04 7.07 21.64
CA GLN A 110 -30.04 7.26 22.68
C GLN A 110 -29.66 6.83 24.10
N LEU A 111 -28.41 6.40 24.35
CA LEU A 111 -27.96 6.08 25.70
C LEU A 111 -26.83 7.04 26.11
N SER A 112 -27.02 7.73 27.22
CA SER A 112 -26.07 8.71 27.77
C SER A 112 -24.66 8.15 27.94
N ALA A 113 -23.75 8.60 27.03
CA ALA A 113 -22.53 7.91 26.67
C ALA A 113 -21.29 8.25 27.50
N SER A 114 -21.41 9.09 28.56
CA SER A 114 -20.21 9.54 29.31
C SER A 114 -19.69 8.52 30.35
N ASN A 115 -20.54 7.75 30.97
CA ASN A 115 -20.13 6.89 32.10
C ASN A 115 -19.78 5.44 31.72
N LEU A 116 -20.15 4.99 30.51
CA LEU A 116 -19.81 3.65 30.02
C LEU A 116 -18.50 3.61 29.17
N ARG A 117 -18.08 4.77 28.67
CA ARG A 117 -16.84 4.87 27.87
C ARG A 117 -15.57 4.73 28.71
N ASP A 118 -15.54 5.42 29.87
CA ASP A 118 -14.36 5.42 30.75
C ASP A 118 -14.13 4.07 31.43
N SER A 119 -15.20 3.36 31.80
CA SER A 119 -15.10 2.02 32.39
C SER A 119 -14.74 0.92 31.37
N ALA A 120 -15.17 1.03 30.10
CA ALA A 120 -14.80 0.08 29.06
C ALA A 120 -13.36 0.29 28.59
N LEU A 121 -12.88 1.55 28.51
CA LEU A 121 -11.47 1.85 28.19
C LEU A 121 -10.53 1.37 29.30
N SER A 122 -10.89 1.59 30.58
CA SER A 122 -10.05 1.18 31.72
C SER A 122 -9.92 -0.34 31.88
N LEU A 123 -10.95 -1.10 31.48
CA LEU A 123 -10.92 -2.57 31.50
C LEU A 123 -10.19 -3.20 30.33
N ARG A 124 -10.10 -2.52 29.17
CA ARG A 124 -9.37 -3.01 28.00
C ARG A 124 -7.86 -2.72 28.05
N SER A 125 -7.44 -1.59 28.63
CA SER A 125 -6.03 -1.21 28.68
C SER A 125 -5.17 -2.10 29.59
N SER A 126 -5.77 -2.95 30.42
CA SER A 126 -5.03 -3.80 31.36
C SER A 126 -4.79 -5.25 30.91
N ALA A 127 -5.31 -5.67 29.76
CA ALA A 127 -5.32 -7.09 29.37
C ALA A 127 -4.66 -7.45 28.04
N SER A 128 -4.43 -6.54 27.12
CA SER A 128 -3.82 -6.85 25.81
C SER A 128 -2.32 -6.48 25.76
N ALA A 129 -1.51 -7.37 25.20
CA ALA A 129 -0.10 -7.08 24.94
C ALA A 129 0.01 -5.90 23.95
N PRO A 130 0.96 -4.97 24.13
CA PRO A 130 1.18 -3.89 23.18
C PRO A 130 1.43 -4.40 21.78
N ARG A 131 0.71 -3.83 20.80
CA ARG A 131 0.83 -4.17 19.37
C ARG A 131 0.92 -2.93 18.51
N ALA A 132 1.85 -2.92 17.55
CA ALA A 132 1.91 -1.88 16.53
C ALA A 132 2.10 -2.50 15.14
N LEU A 133 1.49 -1.89 14.12
CA LEU A 133 1.63 -2.30 12.72
C LEU A 133 2.69 -1.44 12.03
N ILE A 134 3.65 -2.08 11.39
CA ILE A 134 4.60 -1.40 10.50
C ILE A 134 3.90 -1.18 9.15
N PHE A 135 3.69 0.08 8.77
CA PHE A 135 3.04 0.40 7.50
C PHE A 135 4.00 0.99 6.46
N ASP A 136 5.19 1.44 6.90
CA ASP A 136 6.27 1.90 6.04
C ASP A 136 7.61 1.76 6.77
N SER A 137 8.73 1.88 6.05
CA SER A 137 10.07 1.94 6.65
C SER A 137 11.06 2.64 5.73
N HIS A 138 12.07 3.25 6.30
CA HIS A 138 13.22 3.75 5.57
C HIS A 138 14.51 3.48 6.35
N PHE A 139 15.63 3.52 5.65
CA PHE A 139 16.94 3.27 6.25
C PHE A 139 17.66 4.58 6.53
N ASP A 140 18.18 4.70 7.75
CA ASP A 140 19.06 5.77 8.18
C ASP A 140 20.44 5.17 8.58
N ASN A 141 21.52 5.79 8.10
CA ASN A 141 22.88 5.27 8.30
C ASN A 141 23.30 5.20 9.80
N PHE A 142 22.72 6.04 10.64
CA PHE A 142 23.06 6.14 12.08
C PHE A 142 22.05 5.38 12.95
N ARG A 143 20.77 5.43 12.59
CA ARG A 143 19.65 4.86 13.37
C ARG A 143 19.23 3.47 12.91
N GLY A 144 19.80 2.98 11.80
CA GLY A 144 19.39 1.73 11.16
C GLY A 144 18.02 1.86 10.48
N VAL A 145 17.25 0.80 10.45
CA VAL A 145 15.89 0.85 9.90
C VAL A 145 14.97 1.60 10.85
N ILE A 146 14.35 2.64 10.32
CA ILE A 146 13.30 3.42 10.99
C ILE A 146 11.96 2.87 10.49
N ALA A 147 11.24 2.18 11.37
CA ALA A 147 9.92 1.64 11.09
C ALA A 147 8.85 2.70 11.36
N HIS A 148 7.98 2.96 10.40
CA HIS A 148 6.80 3.80 10.59
C HIS A 148 5.69 2.91 11.11
N VAL A 149 5.18 3.24 12.29
CA VAL A 149 4.27 2.37 13.02
C VAL A 149 2.98 3.10 13.40
N ARG A 150 1.90 2.34 13.45
CA ARG A 150 0.69 2.70 14.16
C ARG A 150 0.54 1.78 15.37
N VAL A 151 0.38 2.34 16.56
CA VAL A 151 0.09 1.59 17.79
C VAL A 151 -1.39 1.27 17.82
N PHE A 152 -1.73 -0.01 17.91
CA PHE A 152 -3.11 -0.49 18.00
C PHE A 152 -3.53 -0.75 19.44
N ASP A 153 -2.62 -1.27 20.26
CA ASP A 153 -2.87 -1.56 21.67
C ASP A 153 -1.68 -1.16 22.53
N GLY A 154 -1.96 -0.67 23.71
CA GLY A 154 -0.97 -0.39 24.75
C GLY A 154 -0.03 0.76 24.41
N GLU A 155 1.22 0.65 24.89
CA GLU A 155 2.25 1.67 24.66
C GLU A 155 3.64 1.06 24.46
N PHE A 156 4.48 1.77 23.68
CA PHE A 156 5.90 1.48 23.49
C PHE A 156 6.73 2.63 24.01
N LYS A 157 7.85 2.32 24.67
CA LYS A 157 8.78 3.29 25.26
C LYS A 157 10.18 3.12 24.69
N LYS A 158 10.96 4.18 24.81
CA LYS A 158 12.39 4.11 24.54
C LYS A 158 13.05 3.03 25.40
N LEU A 159 13.99 2.27 24.80
CA LEU A 159 14.70 1.12 25.38
C LEU A 159 13.83 -0.15 25.58
N ASP A 160 12.57 -0.14 25.18
CA ASP A 160 11.79 -1.37 25.15
C ASP A 160 12.42 -2.36 24.16
N LYS A 161 12.50 -3.62 24.59
CA LYS A 161 12.88 -4.72 23.71
C LYS A 161 11.65 -5.19 22.95
N ILE A 162 11.72 -5.14 21.64
CA ILE A 162 10.63 -5.46 20.72
C ILE A 162 10.94 -6.71 19.90
N PHE A 163 9.89 -7.34 19.40
CA PHE A 163 9.91 -8.51 18.55
C PHE A 163 9.00 -8.29 17.34
N MET A 164 9.55 -8.46 16.14
CA MET A 164 8.81 -8.45 14.87
C MET A 164 8.29 -9.86 14.63
N ALA A 165 6.98 -10.00 14.65
CA ALA A 165 6.35 -11.30 14.75
C ALA A 165 6.44 -12.14 13.45
N VAL A 166 6.45 -11.50 12.26
CA VAL A 166 6.59 -12.17 10.95
C VAL A 166 8.06 -12.35 10.58
N ALA A 167 8.89 -11.30 10.72
CA ALA A 167 10.33 -11.38 10.44
C ALA A 167 11.09 -12.22 11.47
N LYS A 168 10.49 -12.45 12.67
CA LYS A 168 11.09 -13.16 13.81
C LYS A 168 12.40 -12.53 14.29
N SER A 169 12.55 -11.24 14.09
CA SER A 169 13.71 -10.46 14.51
C SER A 169 13.43 -9.76 15.85
N ARG A 170 14.50 -9.45 16.58
CA ARG A 170 14.45 -8.74 17.85
C ARG A 170 15.26 -7.46 17.74
N ALA A 171 14.74 -6.39 18.36
CA ALA A 171 15.42 -5.11 18.42
C ALA A 171 15.19 -4.46 19.78
N GLU A 172 15.94 -3.38 20.03
CA GLU A 172 15.69 -2.45 21.13
C GLU A 172 15.32 -1.10 20.53
N ILE A 173 14.31 -0.44 21.06
CA ILE A 173 13.88 0.87 20.61
C ILE A 173 14.96 1.90 20.98
N MET A 174 15.79 2.30 20.01
CA MET A 174 16.81 3.32 20.21
C MET A 174 16.17 4.71 20.39
N GLU A 175 15.17 4.99 19.57
CA GLU A 175 14.42 6.25 19.56
C GLU A 175 13.01 5.95 19.00
N LEU A 176 12.02 6.70 19.47
CA LEU A 176 10.68 6.72 18.93
C LEU A 176 10.12 8.14 18.98
N GLY A 177 9.10 8.43 18.20
CA GLY A 177 8.50 9.77 18.16
C GLY A 177 7.53 9.95 16.98
N PHE A 178 7.26 11.22 16.66
CA PHE A 178 6.34 11.63 15.60
C PHE A 178 7.06 12.24 14.39
N PHE A 179 6.29 12.45 13.32
CA PHE A 179 6.70 13.16 12.11
C PHE A 179 6.05 14.57 12.10
N LEU A 180 6.85 15.67 12.29
CA LEU A 180 6.35 17.04 12.36
C LEU A 180 7.24 18.07 11.63
N PRO A 181 7.33 18.13 10.33
CA PRO A 181 7.51 17.10 9.31
C PRO A 181 8.78 16.28 9.52
N ASN A 182 9.72 16.78 10.34
CA ASN A 182 10.94 16.06 10.74
C ASN A 182 10.62 15.08 11.87
N LEU A 183 11.56 14.17 12.12
CA LEU A 183 11.49 13.26 13.24
C LEU A 183 11.57 14.05 14.56
N GLU A 184 10.52 13.99 15.37
CA GLU A 184 10.47 14.58 16.70
C GLU A 184 10.45 13.48 17.77
N PRO A 185 11.57 13.26 18.50
CA PRO A 185 11.65 12.23 19.52
C PRO A 185 10.64 12.45 20.65
N LYS A 186 10.08 11.35 21.14
CA LYS A 186 9.20 11.29 22.32
C LYS A 186 9.67 10.20 23.26
N GLU A 187 9.13 10.20 24.48
CA GLU A 187 9.44 9.18 25.48
C GLU A 187 8.60 7.89 25.26
N LYS A 188 7.43 8.03 24.64
CA LYS A 188 6.52 6.92 24.36
C LYS A 188 5.63 7.18 23.13
N LEU A 189 5.12 6.09 22.57
CA LEU A 189 4.00 6.04 21.63
C LEU A 189 2.87 5.26 22.28
N SER A 190 1.68 5.81 22.28
CA SER A 190 0.48 5.27 22.92
C SER A 190 -0.52 4.74 21.89
N GLU A 191 -1.49 3.98 22.34
CA GLU A 191 -2.60 3.45 21.53
C GLU A 191 -3.23 4.53 20.63
N GLY A 192 -3.45 4.22 19.36
CA GLY A 192 -4.01 5.11 18.34
C GLY A 192 -2.99 6.04 17.70
N GLU A 193 -1.80 6.20 18.24
CA GLU A 193 -0.78 7.10 17.71
C GLU A 193 -0.04 6.49 16.51
N ILE A 194 0.29 7.37 15.55
CA ILE A 194 1.16 7.07 14.42
C ILE A 194 2.49 7.78 14.65
N GLY A 195 3.57 7.02 14.50
CA GLY A 195 4.91 7.55 14.71
C GLY A 195 5.98 6.66 14.10
N TYR A 196 7.20 6.81 14.58
CA TYR A 196 8.33 6.00 14.15
C TYR A 196 9.01 5.30 15.31
N ILE A 197 9.66 4.18 15.00
CA ILE A 197 10.55 3.45 15.88
C ILE A 197 11.90 3.25 15.14
N ALA A 198 12.96 3.82 15.69
CA ALA A 198 14.32 3.55 15.24
C ALA A 198 14.81 2.25 15.91
N THR A 199 15.02 1.22 15.09
CA THR A 199 15.28 -0.15 15.57
C THR A 199 16.76 -0.46 15.78
N GLY A 200 17.67 0.35 15.23
CA GLY A 200 19.10 0.04 15.18
C GLY A 200 19.49 -1.14 14.28
N ILE A 201 18.53 -1.83 13.69
CA ILE A 201 18.75 -2.95 12.77
C ILE A 201 19.36 -2.42 11.47
N LYS A 202 20.41 -3.07 10.99
CA LYS A 202 21.10 -2.68 9.74
C LYS A 202 20.61 -3.45 8.53
N GLU A 203 19.97 -4.59 8.73
CA GLU A 203 19.43 -5.46 7.70
C GLU A 203 17.94 -5.18 7.51
N PRO A 204 17.54 -4.55 6.39
CA PRO A 204 16.13 -4.16 6.17
C PRO A 204 15.15 -5.32 6.12
N GLU A 205 15.64 -6.50 5.76
CA GLU A 205 14.84 -7.71 5.67
C GLU A 205 14.33 -8.20 7.04
N GLU A 206 14.96 -7.73 8.12
CA GLU A 206 14.55 -7.99 9.50
C GLU A 206 13.40 -7.07 9.98
N VAL A 207 13.06 -6.03 9.22
CA VAL A 207 11.95 -5.10 9.50
C VAL A 207 11.04 -5.04 8.29
N ARG A 208 9.97 -5.82 8.30
CA ARG A 208 9.08 -5.95 7.15
C ARG A 208 7.85 -5.05 7.29
N ILE A 209 7.50 -4.37 6.21
CA ILE A 209 6.22 -3.65 6.12
C ILE A 209 5.09 -4.67 6.23
N GLY A 210 4.08 -4.36 7.08
CA GLY A 210 2.98 -5.28 7.40
C GLY A 210 3.25 -6.20 8.57
N ASP A 211 4.44 -6.12 9.19
CA ASP A 211 4.75 -6.88 10.40
C ASP A 211 4.09 -6.27 11.64
N THR A 212 3.83 -7.13 12.61
CA THR A 212 3.31 -6.74 13.92
C THR A 212 4.46 -6.64 14.91
N VAL A 213 4.67 -5.45 15.46
CA VAL A 213 5.62 -5.21 16.53
C VAL A 213 4.94 -5.49 17.87
N ILE A 214 5.58 -6.30 18.69
CA ILE A 214 5.17 -6.60 20.06
C ILE A 214 6.36 -6.43 21.01
N LEU A 215 6.11 -6.38 22.32
CA LEU A 215 7.22 -6.41 23.27
C LEU A 215 7.85 -7.82 23.31
N ALA A 216 9.17 -7.88 23.39
CA ALA A 216 9.91 -9.16 23.37
C ALA A 216 9.51 -10.14 24.48
N ARG A 217 9.03 -9.62 25.62
CA ARG A 217 8.48 -10.41 26.73
C ARG A 217 7.16 -11.12 26.39
N ASP A 218 6.48 -10.66 25.36
CA ASP A 218 5.20 -11.20 24.92
C ASP A 218 5.33 -12.10 23.68
N ALA A 219 6.55 -12.30 23.17
CA ALA A 219 6.83 -13.08 21.96
C ALA A 219 6.41 -14.56 22.02
N GLU A 220 6.37 -15.13 23.23
CA GLU A 220 5.93 -16.53 23.48
C GLU A 220 4.42 -16.65 23.71
N LYS A 221 3.73 -15.51 23.92
CA LYS A 221 2.28 -15.49 24.03
C LYS A 221 1.67 -15.62 22.64
N ASN A 222 0.50 -16.23 22.56
CA ASN A 222 -0.27 -16.30 21.31
C ASN A 222 -0.89 -14.92 21.00
N VAL A 223 -0.06 -13.96 20.59
CA VAL A 223 -0.50 -12.61 20.22
C VAL A 223 -1.07 -12.65 18.81
N GLU A 224 -2.30 -12.19 18.65
CA GLU A 224 -2.94 -12.09 17.34
C GLU A 224 -2.22 -11.06 16.45
N MET A 225 -1.82 -11.49 15.26
CA MET A 225 -1.17 -10.64 14.28
C MET A 225 -2.14 -9.60 13.73
N LEU A 226 -1.67 -8.37 13.60
CA LEU A 226 -2.44 -7.32 12.93
C LEU A 226 -2.55 -7.64 11.44
N THR A 227 -3.77 -7.62 10.93
CA THR A 227 -4.07 -7.89 9.52
C THR A 227 -4.25 -6.59 8.74
N GLY A 228 -4.23 -6.66 7.42
CA GLY A 228 -4.53 -5.51 6.54
C GLY A 228 -3.41 -5.10 5.59
N TYR A 229 -2.21 -5.63 5.75
CA TYR A 229 -1.13 -5.47 4.78
C TYR A 229 -0.83 -6.78 4.06
N ARG A 230 -0.77 -6.73 2.72
CA ARG A 230 -0.27 -7.82 1.89
C ARG A 230 0.95 -7.34 1.14
N GLN A 231 2.07 -8.02 1.32
CA GLN A 231 3.25 -7.72 0.54
C GLN A 231 2.93 -7.95 -0.96
N PRO A 232 3.11 -6.93 -1.80
CA PRO A 232 2.88 -7.07 -3.23
C PRO A 232 3.88 -8.10 -3.79
N LYS A 233 3.36 -9.01 -4.64
CA LYS A 233 4.19 -10.02 -5.28
C LYS A 233 4.65 -9.52 -6.64
N PRO A 234 5.90 -9.75 -7.04
CA PRO A 234 6.34 -9.45 -8.39
C PRO A 234 5.51 -10.20 -9.42
N MET A 235 5.14 -9.51 -10.49
CA MET A 235 4.34 -10.05 -11.60
C MET A 235 5.14 -10.16 -12.90
N VAL A 236 6.18 -9.35 -13.02
CA VAL A 236 7.06 -9.28 -14.19
C VAL A 236 8.50 -9.48 -13.73
N PHE A 237 9.23 -10.31 -14.44
CA PHE A 237 10.64 -10.58 -14.17
C PHE A 237 11.49 -10.18 -15.37
N ALA A 238 12.60 -9.51 -15.10
CA ALA A 238 13.62 -9.21 -16.11
C ALA A 238 15.00 -9.28 -15.47
N SER A 239 15.98 -9.65 -16.26
CA SER A 239 17.38 -9.64 -15.81
C SER A 239 18.00 -8.28 -16.15
N ILE A 240 18.83 -7.80 -15.24
CA ILE A 240 19.53 -6.51 -15.31
C ILE A 240 21.02 -6.80 -15.34
N TYR A 241 21.68 -6.36 -16.39
CA TYR A 241 23.13 -6.49 -16.53
C TYR A 241 23.75 -5.10 -16.67
N PRO A 242 24.89 -4.83 -16.02
CA PRO A 242 25.65 -3.63 -16.32
C PRO A 242 26.26 -3.72 -17.70
N GLU A 243 26.33 -2.61 -18.43
CA GLU A 243 27.05 -2.56 -19.72
C GLU A 243 28.55 -2.77 -19.54
N ASP A 244 29.11 -2.27 -18.42
CA ASP A 244 30.48 -2.50 -18.00
C ASP A 244 30.50 -3.54 -16.87
N ALA A 245 31.27 -4.62 -17.05
CA ALA A 245 31.39 -5.69 -16.05
C ALA A 245 31.92 -5.21 -14.69
N ASP A 246 32.72 -4.14 -14.68
CA ASP A 246 33.28 -3.54 -13.46
C ASP A 246 32.18 -2.86 -12.60
N ASP A 247 31.07 -2.48 -13.17
CA ASP A 247 29.92 -1.88 -12.48
C ASP A 247 29.05 -2.91 -11.74
N TYR A 248 29.36 -4.22 -11.77
CA TYR A 248 28.53 -5.26 -11.12
C TYR A 248 28.34 -5.02 -9.60
N GLU A 249 29.41 -4.70 -8.88
CA GLU A 249 29.34 -4.44 -7.43
C GLU A 249 28.56 -3.15 -7.14
N LYS A 250 28.75 -2.11 -7.97
CA LYS A 250 28.01 -0.86 -7.86
C LYS A 250 26.51 -1.08 -8.14
N LEU A 251 26.17 -1.93 -9.12
CA LEU A 251 24.77 -2.31 -9.40
C LEU A 251 24.16 -3.05 -8.22
N ARG A 252 24.88 -4.01 -7.63
CA ARG A 252 24.43 -4.75 -6.44
C ARG A 252 24.09 -3.81 -5.28
N ASP A 253 25.00 -2.89 -4.98
CA ASP A 253 24.83 -1.98 -3.85
C ASP A 253 23.72 -0.94 -4.12
N SER A 254 23.56 -0.53 -5.38
CA SER A 254 22.47 0.36 -5.79
C SER A 254 21.09 -0.33 -5.68
N LEU A 255 20.99 -1.58 -6.12
CA LEU A 255 19.77 -2.38 -5.98
C LEU A 255 19.40 -2.59 -4.50
N LYS A 256 20.38 -2.86 -3.63
CA LYS A 256 20.17 -2.93 -2.18
C LYS A 256 19.61 -1.63 -1.64
N LYS A 257 20.20 -0.48 -2.01
CA LYS A 257 19.73 0.85 -1.56
C LYS A 257 18.32 1.16 -2.04
N ILE A 258 17.99 0.83 -3.30
CA ILE A 258 16.63 1.02 -3.82
C ILE A 258 15.64 0.13 -3.05
N LYS A 259 15.99 -1.13 -2.80
CA LYS A 259 15.14 -2.08 -2.04
C LYS A 259 14.81 -1.61 -0.63
N LEU A 260 15.68 -0.79 0.00
CA LEU A 260 15.41 -0.18 1.32
C LEU A 260 14.16 0.72 1.29
N ASN A 261 13.93 1.39 0.15
CA ASN A 261 12.82 2.32 -0.03
C ASN A 261 11.69 1.74 -0.90
N ASP A 262 11.89 0.54 -1.43
CA ASP A 262 10.92 -0.16 -2.26
C ASP A 262 10.90 -1.65 -1.93
N ALA A 263 10.11 -1.98 -0.91
CA ALA A 263 9.96 -3.36 -0.42
C ALA A 263 9.37 -4.33 -1.46
N SER A 264 8.80 -3.82 -2.57
CA SER A 264 8.25 -4.63 -3.65
C SER A 264 9.31 -5.12 -4.64
N LEU A 265 10.49 -4.49 -4.65
CA LEU A 265 11.60 -4.90 -5.50
C LEU A 265 12.21 -6.20 -4.98
N PHE A 266 12.17 -7.22 -5.80
CA PHE A 266 12.89 -8.47 -5.60
C PHE A 266 14.08 -8.54 -6.54
N PHE A 267 15.24 -9.01 -6.08
CA PHE A 267 16.35 -9.32 -6.96
C PHE A 267 17.25 -10.41 -6.37
N GLU A 268 17.87 -11.16 -7.26
CA GLU A 268 18.85 -12.20 -6.92
C GLU A 268 19.96 -12.23 -7.97
N PRO A 269 21.18 -12.67 -7.63
CA PRO A 269 22.28 -12.79 -8.57
C PRO A 269 21.93 -13.73 -9.73
N GLU A 270 22.31 -13.36 -10.93
CA GLU A 270 22.18 -14.17 -12.15
C GLU A 270 23.46 -14.03 -13.00
N ALA A 271 23.74 -15.03 -13.81
CA ALA A 271 24.82 -15.00 -14.77
C ALA A 271 24.31 -15.47 -16.14
N SER A 272 24.78 -14.81 -17.18
CA SER A 272 24.51 -15.16 -18.58
C SER A 272 25.84 -15.33 -19.31
N ASP A 273 25.95 -16.37 -20.14
CA ASP A 273 27.14 -16.58 -20.94
C ASP A 273 27.42 -15.43 -21.91
N ALA A 274 26.35 -14.74 -22.37
CA ALA A 274 26.45 -13.65 -23.32
C ALA A 274 26.64 -12.27 -22.67
N LEU A 275 26.03 -12.03 -21.49
CA LEU A 275 25.95 -10.71 -20.83
C LEU A 275 26.76 -10.65 -19.52
N GLY A 276 27.38 -11.76 -19.11
CA GLY A 276 28.15 -11.81 -17.89
C GLY A 276 27.30 -11.87 -16.62
N ARG A 277 27.79 -11.26 -15.53
CA ARG A 277 27.14 -11.26 -14.21
C ARG A 277 26.14 -10.13 -14.12
N GLY A 278 24.96 -10.42 -13.60
CA GLY A 278 23.88 -9.46 -13.42
C GLY A 278 22.95 -9.89 -12.28
N PHE A 279 21.72 -9.39 -12.32
CA PHE A 279 20.69 -9.70 -11.36
C PHE A 279 19.37 -9.97 -12.07
N ARG A 280 18.70 -11.05 -11.69
CA ARG A 280 17.30 -11.25 -12.01
C ARG A 280 16.48 -10.44 -11.02
N ALA A 281 15.62 -9.57 -11.53
CA ALA A 281 14.77 -8.71 -10.72
C ALA A 281 13.28 -8.97 -11.00
N GLY A 282 12.48 -8.86 -9.95
CA GLY A 282 11.03 -8.97 -10.02
C GLY A 282 10.37 -7.62 -9.74
N PHE A 283 9.41 -7.26 -10.58
CA PHE A 283 8.73 -5.97 -10.59
C PHE A 283 7.22 -6.14 -10.48
N LEU A 284 6.50 -5.15 -9.96
CA LEU A 284 5.04 -5.14 -9.91
C LEU A 284 4.39 -5.07 -11.31
N GLY A 285 5.12 -4.50 -12.28
CA GLY A 285 4.70 -4.34 -13.66
C GLY A 285 5.74 -3.62 -14.48
N MET A 286 5.44 -3.35 -15.76
CA MET A 286 6.36 -2.69 -16.70
C MET A 286 6.77 -1.30 -16.22
N LEU A 287 5.82 -0.48 -15.78
CA LEU A 287 6.10 0.87 -15.30
C LEU A 287 7.04 0.85 -14.08
N HIS A 288 6.87 -0.11 -13.17
CA HIS A 288 7.77 -0.26 -12.04
C HIS A 288 9.20 -0.58 -12.50
N MET A 289 9.36 -1.46 -13.50
CA MET A 289 10.66 -1.79 -14.10
C MET A 289 11.31 -0.55 -14.72
N GLU A 290 10.56 0.25 -15.46
CA GLU A 290 11.04 1.49 -16.08
C GLU A 290 11.50 2.51 -15.02
N ILE A 291 10.72 2.69 -13.94
CA ILE A 291 11.07 3.60 -12.84
C ILE A 291 12.36 3.16 -12.16
N ILE A 292 12.51 1.87 -11.85
CA ILE A 292 13.74 1.34 -11.24
C ILE A 292 14.93 1.54 -12.18
N GLY A 293 14.75 1.28 -13.47
CA GLY A 293 15.80 1.50 -14.49
C GLY A 293 16.26 2.97 -14.55
N GLU A 294 15.31 3.89 -14.61
CA GLU A 294 15.60 5.33 -14.60
C GLU A 294 16.28 5.79 -13.29
N ARG A 295 15.87 5.25 -12.17
CA ARG A 295 16.51 5.54 -10.88
C ARG A 295 17.95 5.05 -10.84
N LEU A 296 18.22 3.82 -11.25
CA LEU A 296 19.57 3.26 -11.34
C LEU A 296 20.47 4.11 -12.24
N LYS A 297 19.94 4.61 -13.36
CA LYS A 297 20.65 5.49 -14.27
C LYS A 297 20.90 6.88 -13.69
N ARG A 298 19.87 7.54 -13.13
CA ARG A 298 19.95 8.95 -12.69
C ARG A 298 20.60 9.10 -11.33
N GLU A 299 20.27 8.24 -10.37
CA GLU A 299 20.76 8.36 -8.99
C GLU A 299 22.15 7.74 -8.81
N TYR A 300 22.45 6.68 -9.59
CA TYR A 300 23.69 5.91 -9.42
C TYR A 300 24.61 5.95 -10.63
N GLY A 301 24.18 6.56 -11.75
CA GLY A 301 25.02 6.72 -12.95
C GLY A 301 25.41 5.38 -13.56
N LEU A 302 24.47 4.41 -13.61
CA LEU A 302 24.67 3.09 -14.19
C LEU A 302 24.09 3.02 -15.58
N SER A 303 24.86 2.47 -16.54
CA SER A 303 24.37 2.06 -17.86
C SER A 303 24.01 0.58 -17.80
N LEU A 304 22.76 0.25 -18.17
CA LEU A 304 22.18 -1.07 -17.90
C LEU A 304 21.50 -1.66 -19.13
N VAL A 305 21.63 -2.96 -19.27
CA VAL A 305 20.88 -3.78 -20.24
C VAL A 305 19.78 -4.53 -19.49
N PHE A 306 18.53 -4.36 -19.91
CA PHE A 306 17.40 -5.13 -19.45
C PHE A 306 17.04 -6.20 -20.47
N THR A 307 16.82 -7.43 -19.99
CA THR A 307 16.28 -8.47 -20.87
C THR A 307 14.79 -8.24 -21.14
N THR A 308 14.26 -8.92 -22.14
CA THR A 308 12.80 -8.94 -22.38
C THR A 308 12.08 -9.46 -21.14
N PRO A 309 11.08 -8.74 -20.64
CA PRO A 309 10.32 -9.17 -19.48
C PRO A 309 9.64 -10.52 -19.68
N SER A 310 9.64 -11.34 -18.63
CA SER A 310 9.00 -12.65 -18.59
C SER A 310 8.11 -12.80 -17.36
N VAL A 311 7.32 -13.88 -17.35
CA VAL A 311 6.53 -14.29 -16.19
C VAL A 311 7.10 -15.57 -15.61
N ALA A 312 6.77 -15.88 -14.35
CA ALA A 312 7.15 -17.16 -13.75
C ALA A 312 6.24 -18.27 -14.26
N TYR A 313 6.82 -19.34 -14.78
CA TYR A 313 6.11 -20.56 -15.15
C TYR A 313 6.20 -21.60 -14.04
N LEU A 314 5.10 -22.27 -13.72
CA LEU A 314 5.13 -23.42 -12.83
C LEU A 314 5.24 -24.68 -13.69
N VAL A 315 6.35 -25.37 -13.60
CA VAL A 315 6.70 -26.53 -14.44
C VAL A 315 6.75 -27.79 -13.60
N ALA A 316 6.02 -28.80 -14.02
CA ALA A 316 6.13 -30.17 -13.50
C ALA A 316 6.99 -30.99 -14.46
N VAL A 317 8.03 -31.62 -13.93
CA VAL A 317 8.92 -32.53 -14.66
C VAL A 317 8.67 -33.96 -14.20
N LYS A 318 8.91 -34.95 -15.07
CA LYS A 318 8.82 -36.36 -14.71
C LYS A 318 9.66 -36.66 -13.47
N ASN A 319 9.05 -37.30 -12.46
CA ASN A 319 9.69 -37.72 -11.22
C ASN A 319 10.21 -36.59 -10.31
N ALA A 320 9.81 -35.34 -10.51
CA ALA A 320 10.18 -34.20 -9.67
C ALA A 320 8.95 -33.40 -9.23
N LYS A 321 9.14 -32.59 -8.15
CA LYS A 321 8.10 -31.67 -7.70
C LYS A 321 7.96 -30.50 -8.69
N GLU A 322 6.74 -29.91 -8.74
CA GLU A 322 6.51 -28.65 -9.47
C GLU A 322 7.45 -27.55 -8.95
N ASN A 323 8.13 -26.87 -9.85
CA ASN A 323 9.03 -25.76 -9.54
C ASN A 323 8.69 -24.53 -10.38
N TYR A 324 8.90 -23.34 -9.80
CA TYR A 324 8.80 -22.09 -10.56
C TYR A 324 10.06 -21.86 -11.38
N ILE A 325 9.87 -21.58 -12.66
CA ILE A 325 10.91 -21.23 -13.62
C ILE A 325 10.70 -19.78 -14.05
N TYR A 326 11.70 -18.96 -13.84
CA TYR A 326 11.67 -17.52 -14.05
C TYR A 326 12.49 -17.08 -15.26
N SER A 327 13.38 -17.92 -15.77
CA SER A 327 14.23 -17.63 -16.92
C SER A 327 14.10 -18.72 -17.98
N PRO A 328 14.03 -18.37 -19.27
CA PRO A 328 14.02 -19.34 -20.35
C PRO A 328 15.22 -20.29 -20.35
N SER A 329 16.39 -19.83 -19.86
CA SER A 329 17.60 -20.66 -19.73
C SER A 329 17.50 -21.82 -18.74
N LEU A 330 16.53 -21.73 -17.80
CA LEU A 330 16.26 -22.78 -16.79
C LEU A 330 15.13 -23.72 -17.23
N MET A 331 14.57 -23.55 -18.43
CA MET A 331 13.49 -24.40 -18.92
C MET A 331 14.02 -25.82 -19.18
N PRO A 332 13.40 -26.86 -18.61
CA PRO A 332 13.74 -28.24 -18.90
C PRO A 332 13.50 -28.58 -20.37
N GLU A 333 14.10 -29.68 -20.83
CA GLU A 333 13.85 -30.23 -22.15
C GLU A 333 12.36 -30.56 -22.34
N GLU A 334 11.81 -30.26 -23.51
CA GLU A 334 10.36 -30.40 -23.79
C GLU A 334 9.83 -31.83 -23.45
N HIS A 335 10.63 -32.83 -23.68
CA HIS A 335 10.26 -34.24 -23.44
C HIS A 335 10.20 -34.61 -21.94
N GLU A 336 10.77 -33.83 -21.05
CA GLU A 336 10.76 -34.01 -19.60
C GLU A 336 9.55 -33.30 -18.94
N ILE A 337 8.97 -32.29 -19.64
CA ILE A 337 7.87 -31.49 -19.12
C ILE A 337 6.57 -32.31 -19.12
N VAL A 338 5.97 -32.46 -17.98
CA VAL A 338 4.64 -33.09 -17.80
C VAL A 338 3.52 -32.05 -17.87
N SER A 339 3.73 -30.91 -17.24
CA SER A 339 2.79 -29.79 -17.32
C SER A 339 3.52 -28.45 -17.20
N LEU A 340 3.01 -27.47 -17.93
CA LEU A 340 3.44 -26.08 -17.91
C LEU A 340 2.25 -25.20 -17.57
N LYS A 341 2.35 -24.46 -16.49
CA LYS A 341 1.31 -23.53 -16.04
C LYS A 341 1.85 -22.10 -16.06
N GLU A 342 1.12 -21.21 -16.68
CA GLU A 342 1.40 -19.76 -16.67
C GLU A 342 0.54 -19.04 -15.62
N PRO A 343 1.01 -17.92 -15.03
CA PRO A 343 0.19 -17.16 -14.11
C PRO A 343 -0.94 -16.45 -14.86
N TRP A 344 -2.14 -16.55 -14.31
CA TRP A 344 -3.29 -15.78 -14.74
C TRP A 344 -3.67 -14.78 -13.66
N VAL A 345 -4.11 -13.62 -14.07
CA VAL A 345 -4.54 -12.54 -13.18
C VAL A 345 -6.01 -12.22 -13.42
N LYS A 346 -6.71 -11.87 -12.36
CA LYS A 346 -8.04 -11.25 -12.47
C LYS A 346 -7.80 -9.75 -12.61
N LEU A 347 -8.17 -9.21 -13.77
CA LEU A 347 -8.04 -7.80 -14.10
C LEU A 347 -9.41 -7.14 -13.98
N GLU A 348 -9.48 -6.02 -13.26
CA GLU A 348 -10.64 -5.15 -13.19
C GLU A 348 -10.32 -3.86 -13.92
N ILE A 349 -11.11 -3.52 -14.93
CA ILE A 349 -10.92 -2.33 -15.76
C ILE A 349 -12.12 -1.41 -15.58
N ILE A 350 -11.90 -0.23 -15.02
CA ILE A 350 -12.91 0.82 -14.91
C ILE A 350 -12.71 1.77 -16.09
N THR A 351 -13.70 1.85 -16.97
CA THR A 351 -13.60 2.63 -18.21
C THR A 351 -14.95 3.24 -18.60
N PRO A 352 -14.94 4.43 -19.20
CA PRO A 352 -16.14 4.99 -19.86
C PRO A 352 -16.67 4.06 -20.95
N GLN A 353 -17.99 4.05 -21.11
CA GLN A 353 -18.69 3.16 -22.06
C GLN A 353 -18.15 3.27 -23.50
N LYS A 354 -17.75 4.45 -23.94
CA LYS A 354 -17.19 4.69 -25.29
C LYS A 354 -15.92 3.88 -25.60
N PHE A 355 -15.17 3.45 -24.57
CA PHE A 355 -13.94 2.68 -24.73
C PHE A 355 -14.14 1.17 -24.54
N LEU A 356 -15.34 0.74 -24.17
CA LEU A 356 -15.64 -0.66 -23.91
C LEU A 356 -15.31 -1.56 -25.11
N GLY A 357 -15.64 -1.12 -26.34
CA GLY A 357 -15.33 -1.87 -27.56
C GLY A 357 -13.83 -2.12 -27.74
N GLY A 358 -13.00 -1.11 -27.52
CA GLY A 358 -11.54 -1.25 -27.58
C GLY A 358 -10.96 -2.16 -26.50
N VAL A 359 -11.52 -2.12 -25.28
CA VAL A 359 -11.15 -3.05 -24.19
C VAL A 359 -11.48 -4.49 -24.56
N MET A 360 -12.66 -4.74 -25.12
CA MET A 360 -13.07 -6.08 -25.55
C MET A 360 -12.22 -6.62 -26.71
N GLU A 361 -11.80 -5.75 -27.61
CA GLU A 361 -10.89 -6.12 -28.70
C GLU A 361 -9.50 -6.49 -28.15
N LEU A 362 -8.94 -5.68 -27.25
CA LEU A 362 -7.68 -5.98 -26.56
C LEU A 362 -7.73 -7.31 -25.83
N LEU A 363 -8.81 -7.62 -25.10
CA LEU A 363 -8.99 -8.91 -24.42
C LEU A 363 -8.90 -10.07 -25.39
N ARG A 364 -9.51 -9.95 -26.59
CA ARG A 364 -9.47 -10.98 -27.62
C ARG A 364 -8.07 -11.17 -28.19
N LEU A 365 -7.32 -10.07 -28.38
CA LEU A 365 -5.96 -10.13 -28.95
C LEU A 365 -4.95 -10.68 -27.94
N THR A 366 -5.16 -10.48 -26.64
CA THR A 366 -4.24 -10.86 -25.56
C THR A 366 -4.62 -12.15 -24.84
N ARG A 367 -5.44 -13.00 -25.42
CA ARG A 367 -5.93 -14.28 -24.82
C ARG A 367 -6.71 -14.07 -23.51
N GLY A 368 -7.21 -12.86 -23.27
CA GLY A 368 -8.03 -12.56 -22.09
C GLY A 368 -9.39 -13.23 -22.14
N SER A 369 -9.90 -13.66 -21.00
CA SER A 369 -11.24 -14.18 -20.84
C SER A 369 -12.15 -13.14 -20.19
N TYR A 370 -13.25 -12.81 -20.81
CA TYR A 370 -14.28 -11.97 -20.22
C TYR A 370 -14.99 -12.74 -19.09
N VAL A 371 -15.09 -12.14 -17.90
CA VAL A 371 -15.73 -12.75 -16.73
C VAL A 371 -17.08 -12.12 -16.44
N SER A 372 -17.11 -10.81 -16.24
CA SER A 372 -18.35 -10.07 -15.93
C SER A 372 -18.19 -8.59 -16.23
N GLN A 373 -19.31 -7.89 -16.32
CA GLN A 373 -19.38 -6.44 -16.50
C GLN A 373 -20.45 -5.90 -15.57
N GLU A 374 -20.11 -4.83 -14.88
CA GLU A 374 -21.04 -4.08 -14.05
C GLU A 374 -21.10 -2.63 -14.54
N TYR A 375 -22.30 -2.11 -14.66
CA TYR A 375 -22.49 -0.69 -14.90
C TYR A 375 -22.54 0.03 -13.55
N LEU A 376 -21.51 0.81 -13.28
CA LEU A 376 -21.56 1.74 -12.15
C LEU A 376 -22.66 2.75 -12.44
N LYS A 377 -23.65 2.85 -11.55
CA LYS A 377 -24.74 3.84 -11.65
C LYS A 377 -24.22 5.27 -11.38
N ILE A 378 -23.32 5.73 -12.21
CA ILE A 378 -22.83 7.10 -12.22
C ILE A 378 -23.41 7.69 -13.49
N PRO A 379 -24.28 8.72 -13.43
CA PRO A 379 -24.66 9.48 -14.60
C PRO A 379 -23.43 10.29 -15.04
N ILE A 380 -22.57 9.66 -15.85
CA ILE A 380 -21.47 10.35 -16.50
C ILE A 380 -22.11 11.12 -17.67
N HIS A 381 -22.56 12.33 -17.42
CA HIS A 381 -22.71 13.32 -18.46
C HIS A 381 -21.30 13.71 -18.91
N MET A 382 -20.73 12.89 -19.80
CA MET A 382 -19.59 13.36 -20.58
C MET A 382 -20.13 14.24 -21.67
N GLY A 383 -20.00 15.56 -21.46
CA GLY A 383 -20.15 16.54 -22.52
C GLY A 383 -19.24 16.14 -23.68
N LEU A 384 -19.86 15.99 -24.85
CA LEU A 384 -19.18 15.97 -26.13
C LEU A 384 -18.32 17.22 -26.30
N LEU A 385 -17.03 17.05 -26.48
CA LEU A 385 -16.21 17.85 -27.37
C LEU A 385 -15.42 16.89 -28.25
#